data_e5d8a6a3c40d43a368055b85eb8b0fe4
#
_entry.id   e5d8a6a3c40d43a368055b85eb8b0fe4
#
_cell.length_a   1.000
_cell.length_b   1.000
_cell.length_c   1.000
_cell.angle_alpha   90.00
_cell.angle_beta   90.00
_cell.angle_gamma   90.00
#
_symmetry.space_group_name_H-M   'P 1'
#
loop_
_entity.id
_entity.type
_entity.pdbx_description
1 polymer ?
#
loop_
_entity_poly.entity_id
_entity_poly.type
_entity_poly.pdbx_seq_one_letter_code
_entity_poly.pdbx_strand_id
1 'polypeptide(L)'
;MTLELLPAVDVADGQAVRLVQGALGTETSYGSPLDAALQWQNDGAEWIHLVDLDAAFGKGSNRELLAEVVGRLDVQVELSGGIRDDESLDAAMATGCRRVNLGTAALENPDWCRSAIDRYGDRVAVGLDVRGRTLAARGWTEEGGDLFEVLARLEADGCARYVVTDVTKDGTLTGPNLDLLEGVAECTNAPVIASGGVSSLDDLRAIATLTDAGVAGAIVGKALYAGRFTLP
;
A
#
# COMPACT_ATOMS: atom_id res chain seq x y z
N MET A 1 -12.32 15.92 6.60
CA MET A 1 -11.72 15.54 5.27
C MET A 1 -12.49 14.35 4.72
N THR A 2 -12.48 14.13 3.39
CA THR A 2 -13.06 12.92 2.79
C THR A 2 -11.99 11.83 2.80
N LEU A 3 -12.35 10.61 3.19
CA LEU A 3 -11.43 9.46 3.20
C LEU A 3 -11.12 9.03 1.75
N GLU A 4 -9.83 9.02 1.35
CA GLU A 4 -9.39 8.46 0.06
C GLU A 4 -9.58 6.93 0.07
N LEU A 5 -10.22 6.38 -0.96
CA LEU A 5 -10.27 4.92 -1.13
C LEU A 5 -9.33 4.50 -2.26
N LEU A 6 -8.46 3.54 -1.96
CA LEU A 6 -7.51 2.97 -2.91
C LEU A 6 -7.83 1.47 -3.10
N PRO A 7 -8.66 1.11 -4.09
CA PRO A 7 -8.78 -0.30 -4.48
C PRO A 7 -7.42 -0.90 -4.80
N ALA A 8 -7.14 -2.08 -4.25
CA ALA A 8 -5.86 -2.74 -4.45
C ALA A 8 -5.91 -3.72 -5.63
N VAL A 9 -4.89 -3.67 -6.47
CA VAL A 9 -4.62 -4.65 -7.53
C VAL A 9 -3.22 -5.21 -7.30
N ASP A 10 -3.14 -6.41 -6.74
CA ASP A 10 -1.88 -7.12 -6.57
C ASP A 10 -1.62 -7.99 -7.80
N VAL A 11 -0.39 -7.99 -8.28
CA VAL A 11 0.00 -8.71 -9.49
C VAL A 11 1.06 -9.75 -9.17
N ALA A 12 0.77 -11.00 -9.47
CA ALA A 12 1.71 -12.12 -9.43
C ALA A 12 1.56 -12.96 -10.70
N ASP A 13 2.67 -13.36 -11.29
CA ASP A 13 2.72 -14.16 -12.53
C ASP A 13 1.81 -13.59 -13.64
N GLY A 14 1.82 -12.26 -13.78
CA GLY A 14 1.03 -11.53 -14.77
C GLY A 14 -0.49 -11.52 -14.52
N GLN A 15 -0.96 -11.96 -13.37
CA GLN A 15 -2.38 -12.01 -13.01
C GLN A 15 -2.70 -11.12 -11.82
N ALA A 16 -3.90 -10.54 -11.80
CA ALA A 16 -4.45 -9.92 -10.60
C ALA A 16 -4.77 -11.01 -9.58
N VAL A 17 -4.23 -10.89 -8.37
CA VAL A 17 -4.40 -11.90 -7.32
C VAL A 17 -4.72 -11.25 -5.97
N ARG A 18 -5.20 -12.05 -5.02
CA ARG A 18 -5.27 -11.67 -3.61
C ARG A 18 -4.69 -12.79 -2.76
N LEU A 19 -3.82 -12.41 -1.84
CA LEU A 19 -3.23 -13.29 -0.84
C LEU A 19 -4.07 -13.26 0.47
N VAL A 20 -3.82 -14.21 1.34
CA VAL A 20 -4.26 -14.18 2.74
C VAL A 20 -3.03 -14.00 3.61
N GLN A 21 -2.98 -12.88 4.35
CA GLN A 21 -1.84 -12.52 5.22
C GLN A 21 -0.48 -12.57 4.49
N GLY A 22 -0.45 -12.17 3.22
CA GLY A 22 0.76 -12.21 2.40
C GLY A 22 1.33 -13.59 2.12
N ALA A 23 0.63 -14.68 2.48
CA ALA A 23 1.16 -16.03 2.36
C ALA A 23 1.13 -16.52 0.92
N LEU A 24 2.32 -16.86 0.39
CA LEU A 24 2.44 -17.50 -0.92
C LEU A 24 1.75 -18.86 -0.93
N GLY A 25 1.09 -19.20 -2.05
CA GLY A 25 0.29 -20.42 -2.20
C GLY A 25 -1.15 -20.27 -1.73
N THR A 26 -1.57 -19.06 -1.33
CA THR A 26 -2.96 -18.74 -0.97
C THR A 26 -3.64 -17.87 -2.03
N GLU A 27 -3.03 -17.71 -3.19
CA GLU A 27 -3.48 -16.81 -4.25
C GLU A 27 -4.86 -17.22 -4.77
N THR A 28 -5.75 -16.23 -4.81
CA THR A 28 -6.98 -16.31 -5.62
C THR A 28 -6.77 -15.39 -6.82
N SER A 29 -6.83 -15.95 -8.04
CA SER A 29 -6.70 -15.15 -9.28
C SER A 29 -8.03 -14.52 -9.67
N TYR A 30 -7.93 -13.29 -10.17
CA TYR A 30 -9.04 -12.47 -10.67
C TYR A 30 -8.83 -12.04 -12.13
N GLY A 31 -7.91 -12.68 -12.85
CA GLY A 31 -7.66 -12.44 -14.27
C GLY A 31 -6.68 -11.30 -14.55
N SER A 32 -6.96 -10.53 -15.59
CA SER A 32 -6.06 -9.46 -16.05
C SER A 32 -5.96 -8.31 -15.05
N PRO A 33 -4.74 -7.86 -14.67
CA PRO A 33 -4.56 -6.68 -13.83
C PRO A 33 -5.14 -5.40 -14.44
N LEU A 34 -5.06 -5.26 -15.76
CA LEU A 34 -5.63 -4.13 -16.48
C LEU A 34 -7.16 -4.13 -16.37
N ASP A 35 -7.79 -5.29 -16.58
CA ASP A 35 -9.25 -5.38 -16.49
C ASP A 35 -9.73 -5.08 -15.07
N ALA A 36 -9.03 -5.59 -14.05
CA ALA A 36 -9.34 -5.31 -12.65
C ALA A 36 -9.21 -3.82 -12.33
N ALA A 37 -8.12 -3.18 -12.76
CA ALA A 37 -7.89 -1.76 -12.53
C ALA A 37 -8.92 -0.88 -13.26
N LEU A 38 -9.25 -1.19 -14.51
CA LEU A 38 -10.30 -0.50 -15.28
C LEU A 38 -11.69 -0.70 -14.66
N GLN A 39 -11.97 -1.87 -14.08
CA GLN A 39 -13.20 -2.11 -13.35
C GLN A 39 -13.34 -1.12 -12.18
N TRP A 40 -12.31 -1.00 -11.34
CA TRP A 40 -12.34 -0.07 -10.21
C TRP A 40 -12.45 1.39 -10.65
N GLN A 41 -11.74 1.78 -11.71
CA GLN A 41 -11.90 3.11 -12.30
C GLN A 41 -13.34 3.36 -12.75
N ASN A 42 -13.95 2.41 -13.47
CA ASN A 42 -15.34 2.52 -13.95
C ASN A 42 -16.36 2.52 -12.80
N ASP A 43 -16.02 1.87 -11.68
CA ASP A 43 -16.83 1.86 -10.46
C ASP A 43 -16.64 3.15 -9.62
N GLY A 44 -15.85 4.11 -10.09
CA GLY A 44 -15.71 5.44 -9.48
C GLY A 44 -14.47 5.63 -8.59
N ALA A 45 -13.50 4.72 -8.63
CA ALA A 45 -12.23 4.93 -7.93
C ALA A 45 -11.50 6.16 -8.46
N GLU A 46 -10.98 7.00 -7.55
CA GLU A 46 -10.07 8.11 -7.87
C GLU A 46 -8.60 7.69 -7.75
N TRP A 47 -8.35 6.63 -7.00
CA TRP A 47 -7.04 6.05 -6.75
C TRP A 47 -7.04 4.55 -6.97
N ILE A 48 -5.88 4.01 -7.33
CA ILE A 48 -5.61 2.56 -7.33
C ILE A 48 -4.27 2.32 -6.63
N HIS A 49 -4.24 1.35 -5.72
CA HIS A 49 -3.02 0.80 -5.15
C HIS A 49 -2.59 -0.44 -5.95
N LEU A 50 -1.51 -0.32 -6.74
CA LEU A 50 -1.03 -1.34 -7.66
C LEU A 50 0.27 -1.94 -7.15
N VAL A 51 0.34 -3.27 -7.01
CA VAL A 51 1.46 -3.95 -6.35
C VAL A 51 2.08 -5.02 -7.25
N ASP A 52 3.41 -4.95 -7.46
CA ASP A 52 4.20 -6.02 -8.05
C ASP A 52 4.64 -7.02 -6.96
N LEU A 53 3.88 -8.10 -6.78
CA LEU A 53 4.20 -9.12 -5.79
C LEU A 53 5.45 -9.94 -6.18
N ASP A 54 5.66 -10.23 -7.47
CA ASP A 54 6.84 -10.98 -7.90
C ASP A 54 8.12 -10.20 -7.58
N ALA A 55 8.12 -8.89 -7.82
CA ALA A 55 9.23 -8.02 -7.45
C ALA A 55 9.38 -7.89 -5.92
N ALA A 56 8.28 -7.79 -5.19
CA ALA A 56 8.28 -7.71 -3.72
C ALA A 56 8.91 -8.96 -3.09
N PHE A 57 8.60 -10.15 -3.63
CA PHE A 57 9.13 -11.44 -3.17
C PHE A 57 10.46 -11.84 -3.82
N GLY A 58 11.01 -11.02 -4.74
CA GLY A 58 12.27 -11.33 -5.45
C GLY A 58 12.18 -12.52 -6.41
N LYS A 59 10.99 -12.80 -6.94
CA LYS A 59 10.72 -13.91 -7.86
C LYS A 59 10.68 -13.52 -9.33
N GLY A 60 10.80 -12.24 -9.63
CA GLY A 60 10.70 -11.70 -10.98
C GLY A 60 10.24 -10.25 -10.95
N SER A 61 9.58 -9.81 -12.03
CA SER A 61 8.98 -8.47 -12.09
C SER A 61 7.88 -8.44 -13.15
N ASN A 62 6.80 -7.71 -12.85
CA ASN A 62 5.73 -7.39 -13.78
C ASN A 62 5.84 -5.95 -14.31
N ARG A 63 7.02 -5.34 -14.23
CA ARG A 63 7.26 -3.89 -14.50
C ARG A 63 6.62 -3.40 -15.80
N GLU A 64 6.82 -4.11 -16.91
CA GLU A 64 6.28 -3.72 -18.23
C GLU A 64 4.74 -3.76 -18.21
N LEU A 65 4.16 -4.81 -17.64
CA LEU A 65 2.71 -4.94 -17.48
C LEU A 65 2.14 -3.82 -16.59
N LEU A 66 2.81 -3.50 -15.48
CA LEU A 66 2.36 -2.44 -14.58
C LEU A 66 2.48 -1.05 -15.23
N ALA A 67 3.52 -0.82 -16.04
CA ALA A 67 3.64 0.41 -16.83
C ALA A 67 2.50 0.53 -17.86
N GLU A 68 2.10 -0.57 -18.51
CA GLU A 68 0.93 -0.60 -19.39
C GLU A 68 -0.36 -0.28 -18.61
N VAL A 69 -0.56 -0.91 -17.45
CA VAL A 69 -1.75 -0.66 -16.61
C VAL A 69 -1.81 0.82 -16.21
N VAL A 70 -0.73 1.39 -15.67
CA VAL A 70 -0.68 2.81 -15.29
C VAL A 70 -0.97 3.72 -16.48
N GLY A 71 -0.39 3.43 -17.66
CA GLY A 71 -0.58 4.23 -18.88
C GLY A 71 -2.00 4.17 -19.48
N ARG A 72 -2.85 3.24 -19.01
CA ARG A 72 -4.24 3.07 -19.50
C ARG A 72 -5.29 3.62 -18.54
N LEU A 73 -4.88 4.04 -17.34
CA LEU A 73 -5.77 4.57 -16.31
C LEU A 73 -5.81 6.10 -16.36
N ASP A 74 -7.00 6.66 -16.14
CA ASP A 74 -7.23 8.10 -15.98
C ASP A 74 -7.27 8.52 -14.50
N VAL A 75 -7.06 7.59 -13.57
CA VAL A 75 -7.07 7.79 -12.12
C VAL A 75 -5.66 7.83 -11.55
N GLN A 76 -5.51 8.28 -10.31
CA GLN A 76 -4.22 8.31 -9.62
C GLN A 76 -3.77 6.89 -9.27
N VAL A 77 -2.48 6.59 -9.45
CA VAL A 77 -1.91 5.28 -9.09
C VAL A 77 -0.82 5.44 -8.04
N GLU A 78 -0.95 4.67 -6.96
CA GLU A 78 0.12 4.41 -6.01
C GLU A 78 0.74 3.05 -6.35
N LEU A 79 2.02 3.06 -6.76
CA LEU A 79 2.73 1.86 -7.20
C LEU A 79 3.61 1.32 -6.07
N SER A 80 3.53 0.02 -5.82
CA SER A 80 4.27 -0.68 -4.77
C SER A 80 4.88 -1.99 -5.28
N GLY A 81 5.82 -2.53 -4.51
CA GLY A 81 6.44 -3.83 -4.77
C GLY A 81 7.79 -3.72 -5.49
N GLY A 82 8.84 -4.26 -4.87
CA GLY A 82 10.17 -4.42 -5.46
C GLY A 82 10.98 -3.13 -5.66
N ILE A 83 10.56 -1.99 -5.16
CA ILE A 83 11.28 -0.71 -5.27
C ILE A 83 12.32 -0.64 -4.15
N ARG A 84 13.62 -0.77 -4.50
CA ARG A 84 14.68 -0.94 -3.48
C ARG A 84 16.02 -0.27 -3.81
N ASP A 85 16.11 0.38 -4.97
CA ASP A 85 17.28 1.11 -5.48
C ASP A 85 16.84 2.19 -6.48
N ASP A 86 17.79 3.02 -6.93
CA ASP A 86 17.50 4.12 -7.86
C ASP A 86 16.96 3.62 -9.20
N GLU A 87 17.43 2.48 -9.69
CA GLU A 87 16.96 1.92 -10.97
C GLU A 87 15.48 1.55 -10.89
N SER A 88 15.08 0.82 -9.84
CA SER A 88 13.70 0.39 -9.64
C SER A 88 12.78 1.59 -9.30
N LEU A 89 13.28 2.57 -8.55
CA LEU A 89 12.56 3.80 -8.24
C LEU A 89 12.32 4.66 -9.49
N ASP A 90 13.38 4.91 -10.28
CA ASP A 90 13.28 5.70 -11.50
C ASP A 90 12.37 5.03 -12.53
N ALA A 91 12.44 3.70 -12.65
CA ALA A 91 11.55 2.94 -13.52
C ALA A 91 10.09 3.00 -13.05
N ALA A 92 9.82 2.91 -11.74
CA ALA A 92 8.48 3.08 -11.19
C ALA A 92 7.93 4.49 -11.47
N MET A 93 8.74 5.53 -11.23
CA MET A 93 8.37 6.92 -11.50
C MET A 93 8.13 7.19 -12.98
N ALA A 94 8.89 6.54 -13.88
CA ALA A 94 8.74 6.66 -15.34
C ALA A 94 7.43 6.06 -15.89
N THR A 95 6.73 5.20 -15.13
CA THR A 95 5.39 4.70 -15.50
C THR A 95 4.34 5.81 -15.57
N GLY A 96 4.58 6.95 -14.91
CA GLY A 96 3.61 8.01 -14.74
C GLY A 96 2.72 7.85 -13.50
N CYS A 97 2.98 6.88 -12.61
CA CYS A 97 2.26 6.75 -11.34
C CYS A 97 2.32 8.06 -10.54
N ARG A 98 1.31 8.36 -9.75
CA ARG A 98 1.27 9.59 -8.94
C ARG A 98 2.26 9.51 -7.79
N ARG A 99 2.39 8.35 -7.16
CA ARG A 99 3.35 8.09 -6.08
C ARG A 99 3.78 6.64 -6.03
N VAL A 100 4.90 6.39 -5.37
CA VAL A 100 5.39 5.06 -5.02
C VAL A 100 5.26 4.82 -3.53
N ASN A 101 5.08 3.55 -3.14
CA ASN A 101 5.12 3.11 -1.75
C ASN A 101 6.36 2.24 -1.51
N LEU A 102 7.29 2.71 -0.70
CA LEU A 102 8.52 2.03 -0.35
C LEU A 102 8.29 1.16 0.90
N GLY A 103 8.46 -0.14 0.78
CA GLY A 103 8.35 -1.07 1.90
C GLY A 103 9.72 -1.40 2.52
N THR A 104 10.12 -2.67 2.42
CA THR A 104 11.34 -3.24 3.02
C THR A 104 12.60 -2.38 2.85
N ALA A 105 12.80 -1.78 1.68
CA ALA A 105 13.99 -0.97 1.40
C ALA A 105 14.08 0.29 2.28
N ALA A 106 12.97 0.85 2.72
CA ALA A 106 12.95 1.97 3.65
C ALA A 106 13.44 1.58 5.05
N LEU A 107 13.34 0.30 5.40
CA LEU A 107 13.81 -0.27 6.67
C LEU A 107 15.28 -0.68 6.58
N GLU A 108 15.67 -1.36 5.49
CA GLU A 108 17.00 -1.95 5.30
C GLU A 108 18.06 -0.93 4.86
N ASN A 109 17.65 0.12 4.12
CA ASN A 109 18.56 1.14 3.59
C ASN A 109 18.04 2.56 3.90
N PRO A 110 18.14 3.02 5.15
CA PRO A 110 17.62 4.32 5.59
C PRO A 110 18.19 5.51 4.82
N ASP A 111 19.47 5.51 4.50
CA ASP A 111 20.13 6.63 3.79
C ASP A 111 19.62 6.73 2.35
N TRP A 112 19.39 5.60 1.68
CA TRP A 112 18.76 5.58 0.37
C TRP A 112 17.31 6.06 0.42
N CYS A 113 16.54 5.62 1.43
CA CYS A 113 15.16 6.05 1.63
C CYS A 113 15.07 7.56 1.81
N ARG A 114 15.96 8.15 2.62
CA ARG A 114 16.08 9.61 2.78
C ARG A 114 16.34 10.29 1.45
N SER A 115 17.30 9.78 0.66
CA SER A 115 17.62 10.34 -0.66
C SER A 115 16.44 10.26 -1.63
N ALA A 116 15.63 9.18 -1.56
CA ALA A 116 14.41 9.04 -2.36
C ALA A 116 13.33 10.05 -1.93
N ILE A 117 13.16 10.27 -0.62
CA ILE A 117 12.24 11.27 -0.05
C ILE A 117 12.69 12.69 -0.48
N ASP A 118 13.97 13.03 -0.33
CA ASP A 118 14.52 14.32 -0.73
C ASP A 118 14.31 14.62 -2.22
N ARG A 119 14.45 13.58 -3.07
CA ARG A 119 14.37 13.71 -4.53
C ARG A 119 12.93 13.82 -5.04
N TYR A 120 11.99 13.09 -4.45
CA TYR A 120 10.64 12.92 -4.98
C TYR A 120 9.54 13.48 -4.09
N GLY A 121 9.84 13.87 -2.85
CA GLY A 121 8.94 14.54 -1.91
C GLY A 121 7.62 13.79 -1.71
N ASP A 122 6.51 14.46 -1.99
CA ASP A 122 5.14 13.95 -1.82
C ASP A 122 4.76 12.77 -2.74
N ARG A 123 5.65 12.45 -3.68
CA ARG A 123 5.50 11.25 -4.53
C ARG A 123 6.07 9.98 -3.90
N VAL A 124 6.64 10.06 -2.70
CA VAL A 124 7.12 8.90 -1.93
C VAL A 124 6.23 8.73 -0.70
N ALA A 125 5.62 7.55 -0.59
CA ALA A 125 5.04 7.04 0.64
C ALA A 125 5.93 5.94 1.20
N VAL A 126 5.87 5.69 2.51
CA VAL A 126 6.56 4.57 3.14
C VAL A 126 5.54 3.61 3.73
N GLY A 127 5.65 2.33 3.36
CA GLY A 127 4.86 1.24 3.89
C GLY A 127 5.41 0.76 5.24
N LEU A 128 4.56 0.79 6.23
CA LEU A 128 4.80 0.30 7.59
C LEU A 128 3.91 -0.94 7.81
N ASP A 129 4.47 -2.10 7.51
CA ASP A 129 3.80 -3.38 7.70
C ASP A 129 4.05 -3.86 9.13
N VAL A 130 2.99 -3.93 9.96
CA VAL A 130 3.10 -4.05 11.41
C VAL A 130 2.55 -5.38 11.90
N ARG A 131 3.31 -6.03 12.79
CA ARG A 131 2.86 -7.16 13.61
C ARG A 131 2.99 -6.78 15.08
N GLY A 132 1.88 -6.39 15.70
CA GLY A 132 1.88 -5.83 17.05
C GLY A 132 2.57 -4.46 17.07
N ARG A 133 3.83 -4.40 17.51
CA ARG A 133 4.65 -3.18 17.53
C ARG A 133 5.90 -3.30 16.64
N THR A 134 6.14 -4.48 16.11
CA THR A 134 7.31 -4.77 15.28
C THR A 134 6.97 -4.63 13.81
N LEU A 135 7.83 -3.95 13.05
CA LEU A 135 7.72 -3.88 11.60
C LEU A 135 8.12 -5.21 10.97
N ALA A 136 7.42 -5.58 9.93
CA ALA A 136 7.71 -6.75 9.11
C ALA A 136 8.38 -6.32 7.80
N ALA A 137 9.37 -7.10 7.36
CA ALA A 137 10.14 -6.87 6.16
C ALA A 137 10.16 -8.13 5.26
N ARG A 138 10.60 -7.97 4.01
CA ARG A 138 10.81 -9.06 3.03
C ARG A 138 9.60 -9.97 2.87
N GLY A 139 8.46 -9.38 2.50
CA GLY A 139 7.20 -10.13 2.39
C GLY A 139 6.74 -10.70 3.72
N TRP A 140 7.03 -9.98 4.82
CA TRP A 140 6.61 -10.26 6.20
C TRP A 140 7.29 -11.48 6.84
N THR A 141 8.44 -11.90 6.30
CA THR A 141 9.21 -13.06 6.80
C THR A 141 10.32 -12.67 7.80
N GLU A 142 10.71 -11.40 7.83
CA GLU A 142 11.77 -10.88 8.71
C GLU A 142 11.25 -9.69 9.54
N GLU A 143 11.94 -9.38 10.63
CA GLU A 143 11.64 -8.23 11.48
C GLU A 143 12.39 -6.99 10.99
N GLY A 144 11.69 -5.84 10.94
CA GLY A 144 12.19 -4.56 10.45
C GLY A 144 12.44 -3.50 11.53
N GLY A 145 12.32 -3.87 12.81
CA GLY A 145 12.54 -2.97 13.96
C GLY A 145 11.25 -2.50 14.64
N ASP A 146 11.39 -1.62 15.64
CA ASP A 146 10.26 -1.01 16.35
C ASP A 146 9.57 0.03 15.46
N LEU A 147 8.25 -0.04 15.38
CA LEU A 147 7.41 0.84 14.57
C LEU A 147 7.67 2.32 14.85
N PHE A 148 7.66 2.72 16.12
CA PHE A 148 7.72 4.14 16.49
C PHE A 148 9.14 4.72 16.41
N GLU A 149 10.18 3.90 16.57
CA GLU A 149 11.56 4.31 16.32
C GLU A 149 11.78 4.58 14.82
N VAL A 150 11.27 3.70 13.95
CA VAL A 150 11.34 3.87 12.51
C VAL A 150 10.49 5.07 12.05
N LEU A 151 9.27 5.22 12.58
CA LEU A 151 8.40 6.35 12.29
C LEU A 151 9.08 7.68 12.64
N ALA A 152 9.67 7.81 13.82
CA ALA A 152 10.37 9.02 14.25
C ALA A 152 11.55 9.36 13.33
N ARG A 153 12.28 8.36 12.84
CA ARG A 153 13.34 8.57 11.84
C ARG A 153 12.77 9.08 10.52
N LEU A 154 11.72 8.46 9.99
CA LEU A 154 11.10 8.85 8.73
C LEU A 154 10.48 10.24 8.79
N GLU A 155 9.93 10.63 9.94
CA GLU A 155 9.47 12.01 10.19
C GLU A 155 10.65 13.01 10.11
N ALA A 156 11.78 12.67 10.72
CA ALA A 156 12.99 13.50 10.64
C ALA A 156 13.55 13.57 9.20
N ASP A 157 13.35 12.55 8.40
CA ASP A 157 13.72 12.49 6.97
C ASP A 157 12.68 13.20 6.06
N GLY A 158 11.57 13.71 6.61
CA GLY A 158 10.54 14.46 5.87
C GLY A 158 9.60 13.59 5.03
N CYS A 159 9.35 12.35 5.44
CA CYS A 159 8.42 11.46 4.74
C CYS A 159 7.02 12.09 4.66
N ALA A 160 6.46 12.15 3.46
CA ALA A 160 5.23 12.88 3.20
C ALA A 160 3.95 12.05 3.42
N ARG A 161 4.04 10.73 3.60
CA ARG A 161 2.88 9.83 3.75
C ARG A 161 3.28 8.45 4.25
N TYR A 162 2.41 7.83 5.03
CA TYR A 162 2.57 6.45 5.50
C TYR A 162 1.43 5.55 5.04
N VAL A 163 1.75 4.33 4.60
CA VAL A 163 0.78 3.25 4.41
C VAL A 163 0.97 2.28 5.57
N VAL A 164 -0.02 2.16 6.45
CA VAL A 164 0.09 1.33 7.66
C VAL A 164 -0.76 0.08 7.50
N THR A 165 -0.09 -1.07 7.44
CA THR A 165 -0.72 -2.39 7.29
C THR A 165 -0.61 -3.19 8.59
N ASP A 166 -1.72 -3.59 9.20
CA ASP A 166 -1.68 -4.69 10.16
C ASP A 166 -1.64 -6.02 9.41
N VAL A 167 -0.45 -6.64 9.36
CA VAL A 167 -0.23 -7.90 8.62
C VAL A 167 -1.05 -9.07 9.16
N THR A 168 -1.50 -9.00 10.41
CA THR A 168 -2.36 -10.04 11.00
C THR A 168 -3.81 -9.93 10.54
N LYS A 169 -4.20 -8.77 10.04
CA LYS A 169 -5.54 -8.45 9.56
C LYS A 169 -5.66 -8.55 8.04
N ASP A 170 -4.53 -8.39 7.31
CA ASP A 170 -4.57 -8.33 5.85
C ASP A 170 -5.16 -9.60 5.21
N GLY A 171 -6.09 -9.40 4.28
CA GLY A 171 -6.79 -10.48 3.59
C GLY A 171 -7.74 -11.33 4.46
N THR A 172 -7.96 -11.00 5.74
CA THR A 172 -8.77 -11.81 6.67
C THR A 172 -10.24 -11.41 6.74
N LEU A 173 -10.61 -10.19 6.33
CA LEU A 173 -11.96 -9.63 6.46
C LEU A 173 -12.45 -9.60 7.92
N THR A 174 -11.57 -9.26 8.88
CA THR A 174 -11.88 -9.23 10.32
C THR A 174 -11.96 -7.82 10.90
N GLY A 175 -11.98 -6.82 10.06
CA GLY A 175 -11.98 -5.40 10.43
C GLY A 175 -10.55 -4.83 10.57
N PRO A 176 -10.38 -3.50 10.40
CA PRO A 176 -9.12 -2.80 10.53
C PRO A 176 -8.65 -2.74 11.98
N ASN A 177 -7.37 -2.43 12.20
CA ASN A 177 -6.80 -2.17 13.52
C ASN A 177 -6.82 -0.66 13.81
N LEU A 178 -7.94 -0.16 14.36
CA LEU A 178 -8.12 1.27 14.61
C LEU A 178 -7.13 1.80 15.65
N ASP A 179 -6.81 1.03 16.68
CA ASP A 179 -5.86 1.44 17.74
C ASP A 179 -4.46 1.64 17.17
N LEU A 180 -4.03 0.78 16.22
CA LEU A 180 -2.77 0.94 15.52
C LEU A 180 -2.76 2.22 14.66
N LEU A 181 -3.84 2.45 13.89
CA LEU A 181 -3.95 3.62 13.02
C LEU A 181 -3.95 4.93 13.81
N GLU A 182 -4.71 4.99 14.91
CA GLU A 182 -4.75 6.14 15.80
C GLU A 182 -3.38 6.39 16.44
N GLY A 183 -2.74 5.35 16.99
CA GLY A 183 -1.43 5.47 17.60
C GLY A 183 -0.32 5.91 16.65
N VAL A 184 -0.37 5.52 15.37
CA VAL A 184 0.55 6.04 14.35
C VAL A 184 0.21 7.48 13.99
N ALA A 185 -1.08 7.79 13.76
CA ALA A 185 -1.51 9.13 13.37
C ALA A 185 -1.22 10.19 14.45
N GLU A 186 -1.25 9.83 15.73
CA GLU A 186 -0.85 10.71 16.84
C GLU A 186 0.66 11.03 16.86
N CYS A 187 1.48 10.21 16.21
CA CYS A 187 2.94 10.35 16.20
C CYS A 187 3.48 11.01 14.91
N THR A 188 2.62 11.43 13.99
CA THR A 188 3.01 12.05 12.71
C THR A 188 2.07 13.19 12.32
N ASN A 189 2.58 14.15 11.52
CA ASN A 189 1.75 15.13 10.82
C ASN A 189 1.48 14.72 9.36
N ALA A 190 2.15 13.68 8.87
CA ALA A 190 1.94 13.18 7.51
C ALA A 190 0.66 12.34 7.45
N PRO A 191 -0.09 12.39 6.33
CA PRO A 191 -1.27 11.57 6.13
C PRO A 191 -0.99 10.07 6.27
N VAL A 192 -1.86 9.37 7.00
CA VAL A 192 -1.81 7.92 7.19
C VAL A 192 -2.87 7.24 6.31
N ILE A 193 -2.47 6.24 5.55
CA ILE A 193 -3.36 5.38 4.76
C ILE A 193 -3.49 4.04 5.47
N ALA A 194 -4.72 3.70 5.86
CA ALA A 194 -5.04 2.42 6.47
C ALA A 194 -4.92 1.27 5.47
N SER A 195 -4.33 0.15 5.86
CA SER A 195 -4.26 -1.06 5.03
C SER A 195 -4.49 -2.32 5.88
N GLY A 196 -5.18 -3.29 5.28
CA GLY A 196 -5.48 -4.58 5.90
C GLY A 196 -6.78 -4.60 6.71
N GLY A 197 -7.50 -5.71 6.61
CA GLY A 197 -8.64 -6.05 7.45
C GLY A 197 -10.00 -5.53 7.01
N VAL A 198 -10.12 -4.46 6.26
CA VAL A 198 -11.42 -3.89 5.84
C VAL A 198 -12.33 -4.96 5.27
N SER A 199 -13.54 -5.07 5.82
CA SER A 199 -14.51 -6.11 5.48
C SER A 199 -15.91 -5.58 5.13
N SER A 200 -16.21 -4.34 5.50
CA SER A 200 -17.54 -3.73 5.37
C SER A 200 -17.48 -2.21 5.24
N LEU A 201 -18.61 -1.60 4.86
CA LEU A 201 -18.76 -0.14 4.90
C LEU A 201 -18.67 0.41 6.32
N ASP A 202 -19.05 -0.36 7.34
CA ASP A 202 -18.94 0.09 8.73
C ASP A 202 -17.48 0.18 9.17
N ASP A 203 -16.60 -0.67 8.65
CA ASP A 203 -15.16 -0.55 8.87
C ASP A 203 -14.62 0.75 8.25
N LEU A 204 -15.05 1.10 7.04
CA LEU A 204 -14.66 2.37 6.40
C LEU A 204 -15.19 3.58 7.17
N ARG A 205 -16.41 3.50 7.70
CA ARG A 205 -16.96 4.54 8.58
C ARG A 205 -16.16 4.67 9.87
N ALA A 206 -15.72 3.54 10.45
CA ALA A 206 -14.87 3.54 11.63
C ALA A 206 -13.50 4.18 11.34
N ILE A 207 -12.85 3.84 10.21
CA ILE A 207 -11.61 4.50 9.78
C ILE A 207 -11.86 6.02 9.57
N ALA A 208 -12.99 6.40 8.98
CA ALA A 208 -13.31 7.80 8.73
C ALA A 208 -13.46 8.64 10.02
N THR A 209 -13.72 8.02 11.18
CA THR A 209 -13.71 8.74 12.47
C THR A 209 -12.32 9.21 12.88
N LEU A 210 -11.26 8.64 12.28
CA LEU A 210 -9.86 8.99 12.55
C LEU A 210 -9.31 10.05 11.57
N THR A 211 -10.14 10.62 10.69
CA THR A 211 -9.67 11.63 9.72
C THR A 211 -9.16 12.90 10.39
N ASP A 212 -9.72 13.29 11.51
CA ASP A 212 -9.26 14.46 12.29
C ASP A 212 -7.93 14.15 13.03
N ALA A 213 -7.62 12.88 13.26
CA ALA A 213 -6.32 12.45 13.80
C ALA A 213 -5.24 12.33 12.72
N GLY A 214 -5.59 12.34 11.42
CA GLY A 214 -4.63 12.28 10.32
C GLY A 214 -4.73 11.04 9.43
N VAL A 215 -5.71 10.14 9.65
CA VAL A 215 -5.96 9.02 8.74
C VAL A 215 -6.70 9.53 7.52
N ALA A 216 -6.00 9.61 6.38
CA ALA A 216 -6.48 10.26 5.17
C ALA A 216 -7.12 9.32 4.15
N GLY A 217 -6.89 8.01 4.26
CA GLY A 217 -7.40 7.05 3.28
C GLY A 217 -7.34 5.61 3.74
N ALA A 218 -7.86 4.71 2.89
CA ALA A 218 -7.83 3.27 3.11
C ALA A 218 -7.58 2.51 1.82
N ILE A 219 -6.65 1.56 1.85
CA ILE A 219 -6.46 0.55 0.82
C ILE A 219 -7.49 -0.56 1.06
N VAL A 220 -8.26 -0.88 0.03
CA VAL A 220 -9.30 -1.90 0.09
C VAL A 220 -9.05 -2.94 -0.99
N GLY A 221 -8.75 -4.16 -0.56
CA GLY A 221 -8.52 -5.28 -1.46
C GLY A 221 -9.66 -6.29 -1.41
N LYS A 222 -9.49 -7.34 -0.63
CA LYS A 222 -10.34 -8.54 -0.62
C LYS A 222 -11.84 -8.26 -0.47
N ALA A 223 -12.23 -7.22 0.28
CA ALA A 223 -13.64 -6.88 0.48
C ALA A 223 -14.35 -6.47 -0.82
N LEU A 224 -13.67 -5.71 -1.70
CA LEU A 224 -14.20 -5.34 -3.02
C LEU A 224 -14.31 -6.56 -3.93
N TYR A 225 -13.26 -7.37 -4.05
CA TYR A 225 -13.29 -8.60 -4.84
C TYR A 225 -14.34 -9.60 -4.35
N ALA A 226 -14.61 -9.64 -3.04
CA ALA A 226 -15.65 -10.47 -2.45
C ALA A 226 -17.06 -9.86 -2.56
N GLY A 227 -17.23 -8.71 -3.18
CA GLY A 227 -18.52 -8.02 -3.33
C GLY A 227 -19.20 -7.63 -2.01
N ARG A 228 -18.38 -7.33 -0.97
CA ARG A 228 -18.91 -6.95 0.35
C ARG A 228 -19.59 -5.59 0.33
N PHE A 229 -19.14 -4.73 -0.54
CA PHE A 229 -19.70 -3.42 -0.87
C PHE A 229 -19.16 -2.97 -2.23
N THR A 230 -19.73 -1.93 -2.79
CA THR A 230 -19.25 -1.26 -4.02
C THR A 230 -18.61 0.07 -3.67
N LEU A 231 -17.80 0.60 -4.56
CA LEU A 231 -17.35 1.98 -4.52
C LEU A 231 -18.57 2.92 -4.69
N PRO A 232 -18.51 4.15 -4.17
CA PRO A 232 -19.63 5.10 -4.17
C PRO A 232 -20.00 5.58 -5.57
#